data_ca6b33260d7a93e272dcfc39fa1b6514
#
_entry.id   ca6b33260d7a93e272dcfc39fa1b6514
#
_cell.length_a   1.000
_cell.length_b   1.000
_cell.length_c   1.000
_cell.angle_alpha   90.00
_cell.angle_beta   90.00
_cell.angle_gamma   90.00
#
_symmetry.space_group_name_H-M   'P 1'
#
loop_
_entity.id
_entity.type
_entity.pdbx_description
1 polymer ?
#
loop_
_entity_poly.entity_id
_entity_poly.type
_entity_poly.pdbx_seq_one_letter_code
_entity_poly.pdbx_strand_id
1 'polypeptide(L)'
;MIDIHKNIYDNKLFEELKIDCKKCFGLCCVALYFSASDGFPIDKESGKPCINLQPDFKCSVHNSLMKRGFKGCTAYDCFGSGQKVAQVTYKGIDWMQSPELTNQMSEVFLIMRQLHEMLWYLKEASVLNISDTIKSKIDLIIEETERITNMGPEQIINLDIISHRTK
;
A
#
# COMPACT_ATOMS: atom_id res chain seq x y z
N MET A 1 4.00 29.98 18.03
CA MET A 1 4.76 29.81 16.78
C MET A 1 4.40 28.41 16.25
N ILE A 2 3.68 28.34 15.13
CA ILE A 2 3.35 27.05 14.49
C ILE A 2 4.66 26.55 13.88
N ASP A 3 5.10 25.37 14.29
CA ASP A 3 6.35 24.78 13.83
C ASP A 3 6.24 24.43 12.34
N ILE A 4 6.78 25.31 11.50
CA ILE A 4 6.75 25.17 10.02
C ILE A 4 7.45 23.89 9.56
N HIS A 5 8.45 23.40 10.30
CA HIS A 5 9.14 22.15 10.00
C HIS A 5 8.25 20.93 10.18
N LYS A 6 7.37 20.90 11.19
CA LYS A 6 6.42 19.82 11.43
C LYS A 6 5.40 19.71 10.30
N ASN A 7 4.95 20.84 9.74
CA ASN A 7 3.99 20.89 8.62
C ASN A 7 4.57 20.36 7.28
N ILE A 8 5.87 20.49 7.05
CA ILE A 8 6.54 20.03 5.81
C ILE A 8 6.70 18.51 5.81
N TYR A 9 7.07 17.92 6.95
CA TYR A 9 7.15 16.44 7.10
C TYR A 9 5.76 15.81 6.99
N ASP A 10 4.75 16.44 7.54
CA ASP A 10 3.36 16.02 7.49
C ASP A 10 2.81 15.94 6.06
N ASN A 11 3.10 16.93 5.22
CA ASN A 11 2.68 16.91 3.81
C ASN A 11 3.40 15.82 3.00
N LYS A 12 4.66 15.54 3.28
CA LYS A 12 5.44 14.53 2.56
C LYS A 12 4.86 13.12 2.77
N LEU A 13 4.54 12.74 4.01
CA LEU A 13 3.95 11.44 4.30
C LEU A 13 2.61 11.26 3.56
N PHE A 14 1.73 12.25 3.57
CA PHE A 14 0.47 12.17 2.81
C PHE A 14 0.68 12.02 1.31
N GLU A 15 1.68 12.69 0.73
CA GLU A 15 2.00 12.51 -0.69
C GLU A 15 2.53 11.10 -0.99
N GLU A 16 3.31 10.50 -0.08
CA GLU A 16 3.80 9.13 -0.22
C GLU A 16 2.68 8.08 -0.11
N LEU A 17 1.62 8.38 0.65
CA LEU A 17 0.43 7.53 0.80
C LEU A 17 -0.58 7.66 -0.35
N LYS A 18 -0.42 8.63 -1.25
CA LYS A 18 -1.26 8.74 -2.45
C LYS A 18 -0.89 7.69 -3.48
N ILE A 19 -1.90 7.12 -4.13
CA ILE A 19 -1.70 6.11 -5.18
C ILE A 19 -0.98 6.72 -6.40
N ASP A 20 0.12 6.10 -6.82
CA ASP A 20 0.80 6.37 -8.09
C ASP A 20 1.03 5.06 -8.86
N CYS A 21 0.03 4.65 -9.64
CA CYS A 21 0.11 3.45 -10.46
C CYS A 21 1.20 3.51 -11.54
N LYS A 22 1.73 4.69 -11.88
CA LYS A 22 2.83 4.83 -12.86
C LYS A 22 4.16 4.35 -12.32
N LYS A 23 4.30 4.29 -10.99
CA LYS A 23 5.49 3.83 -10.27
C LYS A 23 5.32 2.45 -9.66
N CYS A 24 4.19 1.78 -9.92
CA CYS A 24 3.86 0.47 -9.40
C CYS A 24 3.99 -0.61 -10.48
N PHE A 25 4.32 -1.83 -10.09
CA PHE A 25 4.37 -2.99 -11.01
C PHE A 25 3.03 -3.72 -11.13
N GLY A 26 1.91 -3.02 -10.97
CA GLY A 26 0.57 -3.60 -11.03
C GLY A 26 0.27 -4.58 -9.89
N LEU A 27 0.88 -4.37 -8.72
CA LEU A 27 0.86 -5.34 -7.61
C LEU A 27 -0.55 -5.68 -7.12
N CYS A 28 -1.50 -4.74 -7.11
CA CYS A 28 -2.89 -5.05 -6.79
C CYS A 28 -3.52 -6.03 -7.80
N CYS A 29 -3.11 -5.97 -9.07
CA CYS A 29 -3.57 -6.89 -10.10
C CYS A 29 -2.91 -8.28 -10.03
N VAL A 30 -1.83 -8.45 -9.28
CA VAL A 30 -1.12 -9.72 -9.09
C VAL A 30 -1.42 -10.30 -7.71
N ALA A 31 -1.15 -9.55 -6.65
CA ALA A 31 -1.17 -10.04 -5.28
C ALA A 31 -2.58 -10.37 -4.76
N LEU A 32 -3.60 -9.61 -5.16
CA LEU A 32 -4.93 -9.76 -4.60
C LEU A 32 -5.67 -10.97 -5.18
N TYR A 33 -6.44 -11.64 -4.32
CA TYR A 33 -7.51 -12.53 -4.72
C TYR A 33 -8.71 -11.70 -5.20
N PHE A 34 -9.34 -12.10 -6.30
CA PHE A 34 -10.59 -11.52 -6.76
C PHE A 34 -11.71 -12.55 -6.64
N SER A 35 -12.89 -12.12 -6.20
CA SER A 35 -14.09 -12.94 -6.17
C SER A 35 -15.28 -12.15 -6.71
N ALA A 36 -16.13 -12.83 -7.46
CA ALA A 36 -17.39 -12.25 -7.94
C ALA A 36 -18.29 -11.81 -6.77
N SER A 37 -18.24 -12.50 -5.63
CA SER A 37 -18.95 -12.12 -4.40
C SER A 37 -18.48 -10.79 -3.82
N ASP A 38 -17.21 -10.42 -4.07
CA ASP A 38 -16.58 -9.21 -3.55
C ASP A 38 -16.63 -8.04 -4.54
N GLY A 39 -17.47 -8.17 -5.58
CA GLY A 39 -17.69 -7.13 -6.57
C GLY A 39 -16.67 -7.10 -7.71
N PHE A 40 -15.98 -8.21 -7.96
CA PHE A 40 -15.18 -8.41 -9.17
C PHE A 40 -15.99 -9.18 -10.22
N PRO A 41 -15.86 -8.89 -11.52
CA PRO A 41 -16.57 -9.64 -12.56
C PRO A 41 -15.96 -11.01 -12.89
N ILE A 42 -14.79 -11.30 -12.35
CA ILE A 42 -14.05 -12.57 -12.53
C ILE A 42 -13.45 -13.02 -11.20
N ASP A 43 -13.34 -14.30 -11.03
CA ASP A 43 -12.52 -14.89 -9.97
C ASP A 43 -11.06 -14.95 -10.42
N LYS A 44 -10.13 -14.63 -9.50
CA LYS A 44 -8.70 -14.67 -9.76
C LYS A 44 -7.95 -15.07 -8.49
N GLU A 45 -7.09 -16.04 -8.61
CA GLU A 45 -6.22 -16.46 -7.50
C GLU A 45 -5.18 -15.38 -7.15
N SER A 46 -4.81 -15.32 -5.88
CA SER A 46 -3.69 -14.49 -5.40
C SER A 46 -2.39 -14.95 -6.08
N GLY A 47 -1.51 -14.01 -6.38
CA GLY A 47 -0.23 -14.28 -7.04
C GLY A 47 -0.31 -14.49 -8.55
N LYS A 48 -1.54 -14.56 -9.13
CA LYS A 48 -1.71 -14.64 -10.59
C LYS A 48 -2.09 -13.27 -11.17
N PRO A 49 -1.47 -12.86 -12.30
CA PRO A 49 -1.81 -11.60 -12.94
C PRO A 49 -3.27 -11.56 -13.42
N CYS A 50 -3.93 -10.41 -13.24
CA CYS A 50 -5.23 -10.15 -13.82
C CYS A 50 -5.13 -10.10 -15.36
N ILE A 51 -6.15 -10.63 -16.05
CA ILE A 51 -6.22 -10.62 -17.53
C ILE A 51 -6.21 -9.22 -18.14
N ASN A 52 -6.55 -8.18 -17.37
CA ASN A 52 -6.53 -6.79 -17.81
C ASN A 52 -5.20 -6.08 -17.53
N LEU A 53 -4.23 -6.76 -16.91
CA LEU A 53 -2.90 -6.21 -16.65
C LEU A 53 -2.08 -6.25 -17.93
N GLN A 54 -1.55 -5.10 -18.35
CA GLN A 54 -0.72 -4.97 -19.55
C GLN A 54 0.77 -5.19 -19.22
N PRO A 55 1.63 -5.44 -20.24
CA PRO A 55 3.07 -5.57 -20.05
C PRO A 55 3.76 -4.32 -19.46
N ASP A 56 3.14 -3.16 -19.55
CA ASP A 56 3.60 -1.90 -18.94
C ASP A 56 3.08 -1.72 -17.50
N PHE A 57 2.57 -2.79 -16.89
CA PHE A 57 1.97 -2.82 -15.54
C PHE A 57 0.70 -1.98 -15.37
N LYS A 58 0.10 -1.47 -16.45
CA LYS A 58 -1.15 -0.72 -16.39
C LYS A 58 -2.37 -1.61 -16.58
N CYS A 59 -3.45 -1.24 -15.94
CA CYS A 59 -4.74 -1.88 -16.15
C CYS A 59 -5.40 -1.33 -17.41
N SER A 60 -5.67 -2.19 -18.42
CA SER A 60 -6.29 -1.79 -19.68
C SER A 60 -7.72 -1.24 -19.54
N VAL A 61 -8.38 -1.54 -18.42
CA VAL A 61 -9.77 -1.13 -18.14
C VAL A 61 -9.87 -0.08 -17.02
N HIS A 62 -8.74 0.45 -16.54
CA HIS A 62 -8.70 1.33 -15.36
C HIS A 62 -9.69 2.50 -15.44
N ASN A 63 -9.79 3.16 -16.60
CA ASN A 63 -10.69 4.31 -16.81
C ASN A 63 -12.17 3.92 -16.95
N SER A 64 -12.50 2.64 -16.92
CA SER A 64 -13.86 2.13 -17.13
C SER A 64 -14.27 1.06 -16.09
N LEU A 65 -13.54 0.94 -14.99
CA LEU A 65 -13.78 -0.07 -13.96
C LEU A 65 -15.24 -0.13 -13.49
N MET A 66 -15.81 1.02 -13.11
CA MET A 66 -17.19 1.11 -12.65
C MET A 66 -18.18 0.64 -13.74
N LYS A 67 -18.01 1.11 -14.99
CA LYS A 67 -18.89 0.75 -16.12
C LYS A 67 -18.80 -0.72 -16.47
N ARG A 68 -17.66 -1.38 -16.18
CA ARG A 68 -17.41 -2.80 -16.48
C ARG A 68 -17.71 -3.71 -15.30
N GLY A 69 -18.24 -3.19 -14.19
CA GLY A 69 -18.63 -3.98 -13.04
C GLY A 69 -17.48 -4.36 -12.09
N PHE A 70 -16.30 -3.73 -12.22
CA PHE A 70 -15.15 -3.94 -11.32
C PHE A 70 -15.30 -3.11 -10.04
N LYS A 71 -16.38 -3.34 -9.29
CA LYS A 71 -16.68 -2.59 -8.06
C LYS A 71 -15.56 -2.74 -7.01
N GLY A 72 -15.04 -3.95 -6.84
CA GLY A 72 -13.93 -4.22 -5.94
C GLY A 72 -12.67 -3.41 -6.29
N CYS A 73 -12.27 -3.39 -7.58
CA CYS A 73 -11.13 -2.56 -8.02
C CYS A 73 -11.39 -1.06 -7.85
N THR A 74 -12.65 -0.61 -8.01
CA THR A 74 -13.00 0.81 -7.85
C THR A 74 -12.93 1.26 -6.38
N ALA A 75 -13.29 0.36 -5.45
CA ALA A 75 -13.29 0.64 -4.02
C ALA A 75 -11.92 0.40 -3.36
N TYR A 76 -11.00 -0.30 -4.05
CA TYR A 76 -9.71 -0.67 -3.49
C TYR A 76 -8.75 0.52 -3.43
N ASP A 77 -8.18 0.74 -2.26
CA ASP A 77 -7.08 1.69 -2.04
C ASP A 77 -5.84 0.95 -1.53
N CYS A 78 -4.71 1.14 -2.19
CA CYS A 78 -3.44 0.60 -1.75
C CYS A 78 -2.65 1.57 -0.85
N PHE A 79 -3.15 2.78 -0.63
CA PHE A 79 -2.47 3.81 0.17
C PHE A 79 -1.00 4.02 -0.25
N GLY A 80 -0.70 3.99 -1.55
CA GLY A 80 0.66 4.15 -2.06
C GLY A 80 1.61 2.97 -1.81
N SER A 81 1.16 1.86 -1.22
CA SER A 81 2.04 0.71 -0.95
C SER A 81 2.63 0.08 -2.21
N GLY A 82 1.91 0.14 -3.34
CA GLY A 82 2.38 -0.42 -4.60
C GLY A 82 3.67 0.24 -5.10
N GLN A 83 3.69 1.58 -5.16
CA GLN A 83 4.92 2.29 -5.54
C GLN A 83 6.02 2.18 -4.48
N LYS A 84 5.68 2.11 -3.19
CA LYS A 84 6.66 1.89 -2.12
C LYS A 84 7.38 0.57 -2.28
N VAL A 85 6.64 -0.52 -2.49
CA VAL A 85 7.22 -1.85 -2.74
C VAL A 85 8.07 -1.83 -4.02
N ALA A 86 7.52 -1.34 -5.12
CA ALA A 86 8.20 -1.33 -6.41
C ALA A 86 9.50 -0.52 -6.40
N GLN A 87 9.46 0.72 -5.89
CA GLN A 87 10.58 1.65 -6.03
C GLN A 87 11.57 1.61 -4.86
N VAL A 88 11.08 1.36 -3.63
CA VAL A 88 11.93 1.40 -2.44
C VAL A 88 12.36 0.00 -2.03
N THR A 89 11.41 -0.92 -1.83
CA THR A 89 11.72 -2.26 -1.32
C THR A 89 12.48 -3.10 -2.35
N TYR A 90 12.01 -3.10 -3.61
CA TYR A 90 12.64 -3.88 -4.70
C TYR A 90 13.48 -3.03 -5.66
N LYS A 91 13.64 -1.71 -5.41
CA LYS A 91 14.56 -0.81 -6.13
C LYS A 91 14.39 -0.83 -7.65
N GLY A 92 13.16 -0.96 -8.12
CA GLY A 92 12.84 -0.98 -9.55
C GLY A 92 12.93 -2.36 -10.21
N ILE A 93 13.30 -3.42 -9.49
CA ILE A 93 13.27 -4.79 -9.99
C ILE A 93 11.83 -5.27 -10.01
N ASP A 94 11.30 -5.62 -11.18
CA ASP A 94 9.93 -6.07 -11.34
C ASP A 94 9.80 -7.60 -11.42
N TRP A 95 8.59 -8.08 -11.14
CA TRP A 95 8.28 -9.51 -11.10
C TRP A 95 8.20 -10.17 -12.50
N MET A 96 8.13 -9.41 -13.60
CA MET A 96 8.21 -9.99 -14.95
C MET A 96 9.65 -10.30 -15.33
N GLN A 97 10.61 -9.44 -14.92
CA GLN A 97 12.03 -9.66 -15.09
C GLN A 97 12.60 -10.70 -14.11
N SER A 98 12.00 -10.78 -12.91
CA SER A 98 12.40 -11.71 -11.85
C SER A 98 11.19 -12.49 -11.33
N PRO A 99 10.68 -13.48 -12.12
CA PRO A 99 9.46 -14.23 -11.78
C PRO A 99 9.53 -14.97 -10.44
N GLU A 100 10.72 -15.33 -9.99
CA GLU A 100 10.98 -15.98 -8.70
C GLU A 100 10.60 -15.07 -7.52
N LEU A 101 10.58 -13.76 -7.72
CA LEU A 101 10.21 -12.77 -6.69
C LEU A 101 8.69 -12.52 -6.61
N THR A 102 7.88 -13.04 -7.53
CA THR A 102 6.45 -12.72 -7.63
C THR A 102 5.70 -12.99 -6.32
N ASN A 103 5.91 -14.14 -5.73
CA ASN A 103 5.23 -14.52 -4.49
C ASN A 103 5.70 -13.66 -3.31
N GLN A 104 7.02 -13.50 -3.15
CA GLN A 104 7.59 -12.67 -2.10
C GLN A 104 7.11 -11.21 -2.23
N MET A 105 7.14 -10.66 -3.44
CA MET A 105 6.69 -9.28 -3.72
C MET A 105 5.20 -9.09 -3.44
N SER A 106 4.38 -10.11 -3.73
CA SER A 106 2.95 -10.12 -3.43
C SER A 106 2.70 -10.11 -1.92
N GLU A 107 3.41 -10.92 -1.17
CA GLU A 107 3.30 -11.00 0.30
C GLU A 107 3.74 -9.69 0.96
N VAL A 108 4.90 -9.15 0.56
CA VAL A 108 5.38 -7.85 1.01
C VAL A 108 4.37 -6.75 0.71
N PHE A 109 3.76 -6.75 -0.47
CA PHE A 109 2.74 -5.76 -0.85
C PHE A 109 1.52 -5.80 0.08
N LEU A 110 1.03 -6.99 0.42
CA LEU A 110 -0.14 -7.14 1.29
C LEU A 110 0.12 -6.63 2.72
N ILE A 111 1.33 -6.85 3.23
CA ILE A 111 1.74 -6.33 4.56
C ILE A 111 1.98 -4.82 4.46
N MET A 112 2.69 -4.34 3.45
CA MET A 112 2.95 -2.92 3.22
C MET A 112 1.66 -2.12 3.11
N ARG A 113 0.64 -2.66 2.44
CA ARG A 113 -0.66 -2.01 2.34
C ARG A 113 -1.29 -1.81 3.72
N GLN A 114 -1.19 -2.78 4.62
CA GLN A 114 -1.71 -2.64 5.98
C GLN A 114 -0.94 -1.59 6.78
N LEU A 115 0.39 -1.53 6.64
CA LEU A 115 1.22 -0.51 7.28
C LEU A 115 0.87 0.91 6.78
N HIS A 116 0.67 1.07 5.47
CA HIS A 116 0.30 2.35 4.87
C HIS A 116 -1.12 2.77 5.26
N GLU A 117 -2.07 1.84 5.35
CA GLU A 117 -3.41 2.11 5.87
C GLU A 117 -3.36 2.60 7.33
N MET A 118 -2.52 1.97 8.17
CA MET A 118 -2.30 2.43 9.55
C MET A 118 -1.70 3.85 9.57
N LEU A 119 -0.68 4.12 8.76
CA LEU A 119 -0.08 5.46 8.64
C LEU A 119 -1.12 6.50 8.24
N TRP A 120 -2.00 6.16 7.29
CA TRP A 120 -3.10 7.04 6.88
C TRP A 120 -4.00 7.40 8.07
N TYR A 121 -4.52 6.40 8.81
CA TYR A 121 -5.40 6.66 9.96
C TYR A 121 -4.69 7.37 11.11
N LEU A 122 -3.46 7.01 11.42
CA LEU A 122 -2.67 7.70 12.45
C LEU A 122 -2.45 9.17 12.09
N LYS A 123 -2.22 9.44 10.82
CA LYS A 123 -2.04 10.79 10.32
C LYS A 123 -3.33 11.61 10.43
N GLU A 124 -4.47 11.05 10.01
CA GLU A 124 -5.78 11.66 10.20
C GLU A 124 -6.06 11.93 11.70
N ALA A 125 -5.73 10.96 12.56
CA ALA A 125 -5.89 11.12 14.02
C ALA A 125 -4.99 12.23 14.60
N SER A 126 -3.78 12.44 14.08
CA SER A 126 -2.80 13.40 14.58
C SER A 126 -3.24 14.86 14.42
N VAL A 127 -4.15 15.15 13.49
CA VAL A 127 -4.68 16.50 13.24
C VAL A 127 -5.94 16.82 14.05
N LEU A 128 -6.49 15.82 14.75
CA LEU A 128 -7.64 16.03 15.64
C LEU A 128 -7.27 16.84 16.88
N ASN A 129 -8.26 17.45 17.51
CA ASN A 129 -8.08 18.18 18.78
C ASN A 129 -8.03 17.17 19.95
N ILE A 130 -6.85 16.61 20.19
CA ILE A 130 -6.56 15.61 21.22
C ILE A 130 -5.50 16.12 22.19
N SER A 131 -5.37 15.47 23.36
CA SER A 131 -4.35 15.85 24.35
C SER A 131 -2.93 15.62 23.82
N ASP A 132 -1.97 16.43 24.29
CA ASP A 132 -0.55 16.33 23.89
C ASP A 132 0.03 14.95 24.18
N THR A 133 -0.44 14.30 25.26
CA THR A 133 -0.01 12.93 25.61
C THR A 133 -0.43 11.92 24.54
N ILE A 134 -1.65 12.00 24.03
CA ILE A 134 -2.14 11.11 22.97
C ILE A 134 -1.43 11.44 21.66
N LYS A 135 -1.26 12.72 21.35
CA LYS A 135 -0.55 13.16 20.16
C LYS A 135 0.88 12.63 20.12
N SER A 136 1.62 12.73 21.23
CA SER A 136 2.98 12.19 21.32
C SER A 136 3.03 10.67 21.12
N LYS A 137 2.04 9.92 21.59
CA LYS A 137 1.95 8.47 21.34
C LYS A 137 1.71 8.18 19.86
N ILE A 138 0.80 8.91 19.21
CA ILE A 138 0.53 8.78 17.78
C ILE A 138 1.80 9.05 16.97
N ASP A 139 2.51 10.14 17.27
CA ASP A 139 3.75 10.51 16.59
C ASP A 139 4.80 9.38 16.68
N LEU A 140 4.98 8.77 17.87
CA LEU A 140 5.89 7.64 18.07
C LEU A 140 5.48 6.40 17.24
N ILE A 141 4.19 6.09 17.15
CA ILE A 141 3.71 4.96 16.36
C ILE A 141 3.90 5.24 14.86
N ILE A 142 3.69 6.48 14.40
CA ILE A 142 3.96 6.89 13.02
C ILE A 142 5.44 6.66 12.70
N GLU A 143 6.37 7.19 13.51
CA GLU A 143 7.81 7.04 13.31
C GLU A 143 8.24 5.56 13.27
N GLU A 144 7.72 4.75 14.18
CA GLU A 144 8.00 3.30 14.19
C GLU A 144 7.47 2.61 12.94
N THR A 145 6.23 2.94 12.51
CA THR A 145 5.62 2.34 11.33
C THR A 145 6.36 2.76 10.05
N GLU A 146 6.73 4.03 9.91
CA GLU A 146 7.56 4.51 8.79
C GLU A 146 8.91 3.78 8.74
N ARG A 147 9.57 3.57 9.88
CA ARG A 147 10.81 2.79 9.95
C ARG A 147 10.61 1.37 9.43
N ILE A 148 9.51 0.71 9.81
CA ILE A 148 9.17 -0.64 9.35
C ILE A 148 8.94 -0.66 7.83
N THR A 149 8.27 0.33 7.25
CA THR A 149 8.05 0.39 5.78
C THR A 149 9.35 0.52 4.96
N ASN A 150 10.47 0.84 5.59
CA ASN A 150 11.79 0.94 4.96
C ASN A 150 12.69 -0.29 5.20
N MET A 151 12.16 -1.34 5.85
CA MET A 151 12.89 -2.60 6.06
C MET A 151 12.98 -3.42 4.77
N GLY A 152 13.89 -4.40 4.76
CA GLY A 152 14.00 -5.35 3.66
C GLY A 152 12.83 -6.33 3.58
N PRO A 153 12.65 -7.02 2.42
CA PRO A 153 11.52 -7.93 2.18
C PRO A 153 11.34 -8.98 3.28
N GLU A 154 12.40 -9.66 3.67
CA GLU A 154 12.39 -10.71 4.69
C GLU A 154 11.94 -10.20 6.06
N GLN A 155 12.34 -8.99 6.42
CA GLN A 155 11.95 -8.38 7.69
C GLN A 155 10.47 -7.99 7.70
N ILE A 156 9.95 -7.52 6.54
CA ILE A 156 8.55 -7.17 6.38
C ILE A 156 7.68 -8.42 6.45
N ILE A 157 8.05 -9.51 5.78
CA ILE A 157 7.30 -10.78 5.78
C ILE A 157 7.23 -11.38 7.19
N ASN A 158 8.31 -11.29 7.94
CA ASN A 158 8.37 -11.83 9.31
C ASN A 158 7.80 -10.88 10.38
N LEU A 159 7.19 -9.76 9.98
CA LEU A 159 6.58 -8.82 10.91
C LEU A 159 5.32 -9.41 11.57
N ASP A 160 5.24 -9.37 12.89
CA ASP A 160 3.97 -9.57 13.60
C ASP A 160 3.08 -8.32 13.46
N ILE A 161 2.40 -8.24 12.32
CA ILE A 161 1.53 -7.10 11.97
C ILE A 161 0.37 -6.97 12.96
N ILE A 162 -0.11 -8.06 13.54
CA ILE A 162 -1.23 -8.06 14.49
C ILE A 162 -0.80 -7.36 15.78
N SER A 163 0.34 -7.75 16.36
CA SER A 163 0.89 -7.09 17.54
C SER A 163 1.21 -5.62 17.27
N HIS A 164 1.69 -5.28 16.07
CA HIS A 164 1.95 -3.89 15.71
C HIS A 164 0.68 -3.04 15.64
N ARG A 165 -0.43 -3.58 15.14
CA ARG A 165 -1.74 -2.89 15.04
C ARG A 165 -2.44 -2.69 16.39
N THR A 166 -2.06 -3.38 17.44
CA THR A 166 -2.72 -3.32 18.76
C THR A 166 -2.02 -2.40 19.76
N LYS A 167 -0.97 -1.70 19.35
CA LYS A 167 -0.27 -0.68 20.15
C LYS A 167 -1.09 0.60 20.30
#